data_3f48c881b194ca12813d49300cb6b230
#
_entry.id   3f48c881b194ca12813d49300cb6b230
#
_cell.length_a   1.000
_cell.length_b   1.000
_cell.length_c   1.000
_cell.angle_alpha   90.00
_cell.angle_beta   90.00
_cell.angle_gamma   90.00
#
_symmetry.space_group_name_H-M   'P 1'
#
loop_
_entity.id
_entity.type
_entity.pdbx_description
1 polymer ?
#
loop_
_entity_poly.entity_id
_entity_poly.type
_entity_poly.pdbx_seq_one_letter_code
_entity_poly.pdbx_strand_id
1 'polypeptide(L)'
;MNPDLFLLAEAEEPYLFEAGAFDACYAWEMHHLMNDVAQQKVRVTALRDYIYADRNRYPQSAMRLVFTSNHDENSWNGSEFSRLGDAREIMAVFTFVVPRGLPLVYTGQEIGYDHSFAFFDRDPIPSYAANSFTDFYRRLAGLRHANPALAAGEAGGEMVEIRNNAEDCLMTFVREVKGNRVVAVMNLSPYAIHADYYTGIYAGMYTDAMTGVACELRGHVEEDMAPWSYRILTR
;
A
#
# COMPACT_ATOMS: atom_id res chain seq x y z
N MET A 1 -33.53 -2.92 -5.91
CA MET A 1 -32.08 -3.20 -5.70
C MET A 1 -31.66 -2.48 -4.43
N ASN A 2 -30.85 -3.09 -3.57
CA ASN A 2 -30.34 -2.41 -2.37
C ASN A 2 -29.32 -1.34 -2.83
N PRO A 3 -29.55 -0.03 -2.60
CA PRO A 3 -28.64 1.02 -3.03
C PRO A 3 -27.30 1.04 -2.25
N ASP A 4 -27.25 0.34 -1.09
CA ASP A 4 -26.09 0.29 -0.23
C ASP A 4 -25.17 -0.92 -0.52
N LEU A 5 -25.43 -1.65 -1.61
CA LEU A 5 -24.63 -2.81 -1.98
C LEU A 5 -23.29 -2.34 -2.57
N PHE A 6 -22.19 -2.74 -1.93
CA PHE A 6 -20.86 -2.52 -2.48
C PHE A 6 -20.61 -3.44 -3.68
N LEU A 7 -20.20 -2.85 -4.80
CA LEU A 7 -19.96 -3.54 -6.06
C LEU A 7 -18.49 -3.40 -6.48
N LEU A 8 -17.81 -4.54 -6.56
CA LEU A 8 -16.42 -4.65 -7.00
C LEU A 8 -16.37 -5.28 -8.40
N ALA A 9 -15.70 -4.63 -9.34
CA ALA A 9 -15.39 -5.18 -10.66
C ALA A 9 -14.00 -5.84 -10.64
N GLU A 10 -13.92 -7.10 -11.06
CA GLU A 10 -12.66 -7.78 -11.35
C GLU A 10 -12.18 -7.42 -12.76
N ALA A 11 -11.94 -6.15 -12.95
CA ALA A 11 -11.48 -5.52 -14.19
C ALA A 11 -10.77 -4.21 -13.84
N GLU A 12 -10.05 -3.63 -14.80
CA GLU A 12 -9.32 -2.36 -14.63
C GLU A 12 -9.68 -1.36 -15.74
N GLU A 13 -10.97 -0.92 -15.74
CA GLU A 13 -11.50 -0.06 -16.79
C GLU A 13 -12.29 1.14 -16.22
N PRO A 14 -11.97 2.39 -16.65
CA PRO A 14 -12.64 3.60 -16.13
C PRO A 14 -14.14 3.67 -16.40
N TYR A 15 -14.61 3.13 -17.54
CA TYR A 15 -16.03 3.18 -17.90
C TYR A 15 -16.95 2.46 -16.91
N LEU A 16 -16.40 1.56 -16.08
CA LEU A 16 -17.15 0.86 -15.03
C LEU A 16 -17.76 1.82 -13.99
N PHE A 17 -17.20 3.02 -13.86
CA PHE A 17 -17.65 4.05 -12.93
C PHE A 17 -18.59 5.09 -13.57
N GLU A 18 -18.62 5.21 -14.90
CA GLU A 18 -19.36 6.27 -15.61
C GLU A 18 -20.87 6.24 -15.34
N ALA A 19 -21.43 5.07 -15.17
CA ALA A 19 -22.86 4.88 -14.86
C ALA A 19 -23.13 4.62 -13.36
N GLY A 20 -22.12 4.77 -12.49
CA GLY A 20 -22.20 4.37 -11.08
C GLY A 20 -22.46 2.86 -10.91
N ALA A 21 -21.98 2.04 -11.87
CA ALA A 21 -22.21 0.61 -11.87
C ALA A 21 -21.38 -0.14 -10.84
N PHE A 22 -20.20 0.40 -10.49
CA PHE A 22 -19.28 -0.19 -9.52
C PHE A 22 -18.71 0.87 -8.59
N ASP A 23 -18.40 0.46 -7.35
CA ASP A 23 -17.75 1.28 -6.33
C ASP A 23 -16.23 1.13 -6.38
N ALA A 24 -15.75 -0.05 -6.79
CA ALA A 24 -14.33 -0.37 -6.86
C ALA A 24 -14.01 -1.23 -8.09
N CYS A 25 -12.77 -1.12 -8.54
CA CYS A 25 -12.17 -2.07 -9.49
C CYS A 25 -10.74 -2.42 -9.10
N TYR A 26 -10.22 -3.50 -9.67
CA TYR A 26 -8.84 -3.95 -9.43
C TYR A 26 -7.81 -2.93 -9.93
N ALA A 27 -6.66 -2.88 -9.26
CA ALA A 27 -5.47 -2.11 -9.66
C ALA A 27 -4.38 -3.08 -10.13
N TRP A 28 -4.62 -3.77 -11.24
CA TRP A 28 -3.70 -4.77 -11.79
C TRP A 28 -2.36 -4.18 -12.20
N GLU A 29 -2.37 -3.01 -12.84
CA GLU A 29 -1.14 -2.32 -13.25
C GLU A 29 -0.28 -1.97 -12.04
N MET A 30 -0.88 -1.49 -10.93
CA MET A 30 -0.16 -1.25 -9.68
C MET A 30 0.44 -2.53 -9.12
N HIS A 31 -0.31 -3.63 -9.13
CA HIS A 31 0.18 -4.93 -8.68
C HIS A 31 1.42 -5.35 -9.46
N HIS A 32 1.38 -5.27 -10.80
CA HIS A 32 2.51 -5.61 -11.65
C HIS A 32 3.72 -4.69 -11.39
N LEU A 33 3.49 -3.38 -11.25
CA LEU A 33 4.56 -2.42 -10.94
C LEU A 33 5.21 -2.70 -9.56
N MET A 34 4.44 -3.07 -8.54
CA MET A 34 5.00 -3.48 -7.24
C MET A 34 5.91 -4.71 -7.38
N ASN A 35 5.51 -5.71 -8.17
CA ASN A 35 6.36 -6.86 -8.47
C ASN A 35 7.63 -6.45 -9.23
N ASP A 36 7.50 -5.58 -10.23
CA ASP A 36 8.63 -5.13 -11.04
C ASP A 36 9.61 -4.25 -10.24
N VAL A 37 9.14 -3.43 -9.31
CA VAL A 37 10.00 -2.70 -8.34
C VAL A 37 10.71 -3.69 -7.42
N ALA A 38 10.00 -4.66 -6.84
CA ALA A 38 10.59 -5.67 -5.96
C ALA A 38 11.69 -6.49 -6.68
N GLN A 39 11.49 -6.76 -7.95
CA GLN A 39 12.43 -7.49 -8.82
C GLN A 39 13.45 -6.57 -9.50
N GLN A 40 13.49 -5.28 -9.17
CA GLN A 40 14.42 -4.27 -9.72
C GLN A 40 14.35 -4.11 -11.27
N LYS A 41 13.22 -4.43 -11.87
CA LYS A 41 12.98 -4.23 -13.30
C LYS A 41 12.65 -2.78 -13.64
N VAL A 42 11.99 -2.09 -12.71
CA VAL A 42 11.65 -0.66 -12.82
C VAL A 42 12.01 0.07 -11.54
N ARG A 43 12.12 1.40 -11.62
CA ARG A 43 12.39 2.27 -10.48
C ARG A 43 11.11 2.63 -9.74
N VAL A 44 11.25 3.12 -8.53
CA VAL A 44 10.12 3.59 -7.67
C VAL A 44 9.32 4.71 -8.34
N THR A 45 9.96 5.51 -9.20
CA THR A 45 9.29 6.55 -10.00
C THR A 45 8.13 5.99 -10.82
N ALA A 46 8.20 4.73 -11.30
CA ALA A 46 7.08 4.12 -12.04
C ALA A 46 5.81 3.97 -11.19
N LEU A 47 5.92 3.64 -9.89
CA LEU A 47 4.77 3.62 -8.97
C LEU A 47 4.20 5.02 -8.76
N ARG A 48 5.05 6.04 -8.66
CA ARG A 48 4.64 7.44 -8.52
C ARG A 48 3.89 7.89 -9.76
N ASP A 49 4.46 7.67 -10.94
CA ASP A 49 3.87 8.04 -12.22
C ASP A 49 2.51 7.36 -12.41
N TYR A 50 2.41 6.08 -12.04
CA TYR A 50 1.14 5.35 -12.05
C TYR A 50 0.10 6.03 -11.15
N ILE A 51 0.42 6.39 -9.90
CA ILE A 51 -0.51 7.02 -8.97
C ILE A 51 -1.08 8.33 -9.57
N TYR A 52 -0.24 9.14 -10.20
CA TYR A 52 -0.68 10.36 -10.86
C TYR A 52 -1.50 10.11 -12.12
N ALA A 53 -1.13 9.12 -12.93
CA ALA A 53 -1.89 8.72 -14.11
C ALA A 53 -3.28 8.16 -13.70
N ASP A 54 -3.33 7.29 -12.71
CA ASP A 54 -4.56 6.70 -12.18
C ASP A 54 -5.52 7.77 -11.64
N ARG A 55 -5.00 8.75 -10.92
CA ARG A 55 -5.78 9.89 -10.42
C ARG A 55 -6.49 10.68 -11.53
N ASN A 56 -5.87 10.78 -12.69
CA ASN A 56 -6.43 11.49 -13.84
C ASN A 56 -7.33 10.61 -14.72
N ARG A 57 -7.11 9.29 -14.69
CA ARG A 57 -7.84 8.30 -15.49
C ARG A 57 -9.19 7.91 -14.87
N TYR A 58 -9.27 7.86 -13.53
CA TYR A 58 -10.45 7.41 -12.81
C TYR A 58 -11.15 8.56 -12.06
N PRO A 59 -12.50 8.52 -11.91
CA PRO A 59 -13.21 9.52 -11.10
C PRO A 59 -12.74 9.48 -9.64
N GLN A 60 -12.92 10.58 -8.92
CA GLN A 60 -12.45 10.68 -7.52
C GLN A 60 -13.10 9.67 -6.58
N SER A 61 -14.36 9.30 -6.87
CA SER A 61 -15.10 8.29 -6.10
C SER A 61 -14.58 6.87 -6.29
N ALA A 62 -13.84 6.59 -7.36
CA ALA A 62 -13.36 5.25 -7.66
C ALA A 62 -12.41 4.74 -6.58
N MET A 63 -12.73 3.59 -5.99
CA MET A 63 -11.83 2.85 -5.13
C MET A 63 -11.03 1.85 -5.96
N ARG A 64 -9.72 1.77 -5.67
CA ARG A 64 -8.81 0.88 -6.38
C ARG A 64 -8.45 -0.29 -5.47
N LEU A 65 -8.88 -1.53 -5.80
CA LEU A 65 -8.49 -2.73 -5.04
C LEU A 65 -7.00 -3.00 -5.27
N VAL A 66 -6.21 -2.77 -4.23
CA VAL A 66 -4.74 -2.90 -4.26
C VAL A 66 -4.31 -4.11 -3.44
N PHE A 67 -3.34 -4.88 -3.96
CA PHE A 67 -3.00 -6.18 -3.38
C PHE A 67 -1.57 -6.60 -3.74
N THR A 68 -0.96 -7.35 -2.85
CA THR A 68 0.30 -8.05 -3.11
C THR A 68 0.05 -9.46 -3.63
N SER A 69 -1.13 -10.03 -3.36
CA SER A 69 -1.58 -11.32 -3.86
C SER A 69 -3.11 -11.36 -3.95
N ASN A 70 -3.63 -12.22 -4.81
CA ASN A 70 -5.04 -12.60 -4.91
C ASN A 70 -5.14 -14.06 -5.38
N HIS A 71 -6.36 -14.54 -5.66
CA HIS A 71 -6.62 -15.92 -6.06
C HIS A 71 -5.93 -16.30 -7.39
N ASP A 72 -5.88 -15.39 -8.35
CA ASP A 72 -5.20 -15.62 -9.63
C ASP A 72 -3.68 -15.57 -9.48
N GLU A 73 -3.16 -14.47 -8.96
CA GLU A 73 -1.72 -14.27 -8.84
C GLU A 73 -1.04 -15.34 -7.99
N ASN A 74 -1.67 -15.72 -6.88
CA ASN A 74 -1.14 -16.77 -6.03
C ASN A 74 -1.08 -18.12 -6.75
N SER A 75 -2.14 -18.49 -7.46
CA SER A 75 -2.24 -19.81 -8.09
C SER A 75 -1.42 -19.93 -9.36
N TRP A 76 -1.33 -18.86 -10.17
CA TRP A 76 -0.67 -18.90 -11.47
C TRP A 76 0.77 -18.41 -11.47
N ASN A 77 1.08 -17.44 -10.59
CA ASN A 77 2.37 -16.75 -10.58
C ASN A 77 3.20 -16.99 -9.31
N GLY A 78 2.70 -17.81 -8.41
CA GLY A 78 3.37 -18.17 -7.16
C GLY A 78 2.98 -17.30 -5.96
N SER A 79 3.45 -17.70 -4.78
CA SER A 79 3.18 -16.98 -3.55
C SER A 79 3.81 -15.57 -3.56
N GLU A 80 3.37 -14.69 -2.67
CA GLU A 80 4.00 -13.37 -2.49
C GLU A 80 5.47 -13.49 -2.05
N PHE A 81 5.83 -14.55 -1.34
CA PHE A 81 7.21 -14.80 -0.92
C PHE A 81 8.11 -15.04 -2.12
N SER A 82 7.68 -15.85 -3.09
CA SER A 82 8.42 -16.11 -4.31
C SER A 82 8.51 -14.92 -5.25
N ARG A 83 7.45 -14.08 -5.32
CA ARG A 83 7.38 -12.95 -6.24
C ARG A 83 8.03 -11.68 -5.71
N LEU A 84 7.85 -11.37 -4.43
CA LEU A 84 8.30 -10.12 -3.81
C LEU A 84 9.55 -10.28 -2.94
N GLY A 85 9.87 -11.51 -2.49
CA GLY A 85 11.03 -11.77 -1.63
C GLY A 85 11.07 -10.87 -0.39
N ASP A 86 12.18 -10.16 -0.18
CA ASP A 86 12.38 -9.26 0.96
C ASP A 86 11.50 -8.00 0.90
N ALA A 87 11.01 -7.63 -0.29
CA ALA A 87 10.12 -6.48 -0.47
C ALA A 87 8.67 -6.75 0.00
N ARG A 88 8.27 -7.99 0.31
CA ARG A 88 6.88 -8.37 0.59
C ARG A 88 6.22 -7.52 1.69
N GLU A 89 6.96 -7.26 2.78
CA GLU A 89 6.42 -6.52 3.92
C GLU A 89 6.15 -5.05 3.55
N ILE A 90 7.13 -4.37 2.96
CA ILE A 90 6.96 -2.96 2.57
C ILE A 90 5.90 -2.80 1.45
N MET A 91 5.79 -3.77 0.53
CA MET A 91 4.74 -3.75 -0.50
C MET A 91 3.35 -3.97 0.11
N ALA A 92 3.21 -4.83 1.13
CA ALA A 92 1.99 -4.95 1.89
C ALA A 92 1.64 -3.61 2.59
N VAL A 93 2.60 -2.98 3.29
CA VAL A 93 2.40 -1.65 3.89
C VAL A 93 1.96 -0.63 2.85
N PHE A 94 2.60 -0.62 1.68
CA PHE A 94 2.25 0.28 0.58
C PHE A 94 0.78 0.17 0.17
N THR A 95 0.22 -1.04 0.09
CA THR A 95 -1.21 -1.23 -0.24
C THR A 95 -2.15 -0.58 0.78
N PHE A 96 -1.74 -0.45 2.04
CA PHE A 96 -2.55 0.18 3.09
C PHE A 96 -2.45 1.70 3.13
N VAL A 97 -1.40 2.30 2.56
CA VAL A 97 -1.16 3.75 2.63
C VAL A 97 -1.33 4.48 1.30
N VAL A 98 -1.38 3.77 0.17
CA VAL A 98 -1.55 4.37 -1.16
C VAL A 98 -2.90 5.10 -1.28
N PRO A 99 -2.97 6.27 -1.98
CA PRO A 99 -4.22 7.01 -2.15
C PRO A 99 -5.27 6.20 -2.91
N ARG A 100 -6.56 6.41 -2.56
CA ARG A 100 -7.73 5.75 -3.15
C ARG A 100 -7.76 4.23 -3.00
N GLY A 101 -6.69 3.62 -2.49
CA GLY A 101 -6.54 2.18 -2.37
C GLY A 101 -7.53 1.55 -1.40
N LEU A 102 -8.08 0.41 -1.76
CA LEU A 102 -8.80 -0.53 -0.91
C LEU A 102 -7.92 -1.78 -0.80
N PRO A 103 -7.18 -1.98 0.30
CA PRO A 103 -6.25 -3.10 0.42
C PRO A 103 -6.97 -4.44 0.51
N LEU A 104 -6.54 -5.41 -0.28
CA LEU A 104 -6.93 -6.81 -0.16
C LEU A 104 -5.82 -7.57 0.58
N VAL A 105 -6.19 -8.30 1.62
CA VAL A 105 -5.37 -9.33 2.24
C VAL A 105 -5.89 -10.68 1.77
N TYR A 106 -5.12 -11.38 0.93
CA TYR A 106 -5.51 -12.66 0.39
C TYR A 106 -5.30 -13.77 1.42
N THR A 107 -6.08 -14.84 1.30
CA THR A 107 -6.08 -16.03 2.15
C THR A 107 -4.68 -16.54 2.43
N GLY A 108 -4.30 -16.64 3.71
CA GLY A 108 -3.00 -17.13 4.17
C GLY A 108 -1.94 -16.06 4.39
N GLN A 109 -2.09 -14.85 3.85
CA GLN A 109 -1.14 -13.75 4.11
C GLN A 109 -1.08 -13.40 5.59
N GLU A 110 -2.23 -13.39 6.27
CA GLU A 110 -2.37 -13.07 7.70
C GLU A 110 -1.66 -14.03 8.66
N ILE A 111 -1.21 -15.16 8.13
CA ILE A 111 -0.41 -16.14 8.87
C ILE A 111 0.95 -16.41 8.20
N GLY A 112 1.29 -15.71 7.12
CA GLY A 112 2.53 -15.88 6.38
C GLY A 112 2.65 -17.27 5.71
N TYR A 113 1.55 -17.78 5.17
CA TYR A 113 1.53 -19.10 4.52
C TYR A 113 2.13 -19.01 3.12
N ASP A 114 3.41 -19.43 3.02
CA ASP A 114 4.14 -19.48 1.75
C ASP A 114 3.72 -20.69 0.93
N HIS A 115 2.62 -20.52 0.17
CA HIS A 115 2.02 -21.58 -0.64
C HIS A 115 1.31 -21.02 -1.87
N SER A 116 1.46 -21.70 -3.01
CA SER A 116 0.68 -21.44 -4.22
C SER A 116 -0.49 -22.40 -4.26
N PHE A 117 -1.70 -21.87 -4.05
CA PHE A 117 -2.91 -22.69 -4.01
C PHE A 117 -3.23 -23.30 -5.37
N ALA A 118 -3.73 -24.53 -5.35
CA ALA A 118 -4.33 -25.15 -6.53
C ALA A 118 -5.60 -24.41 -6.91
N PHE A 119 -5.67 -23.92 -8.17
CA PHE A 119 -6.77 -23.05 -8.57
C PHE A 119 -8.15 -23.76 -8.64
N PHE A 120 -8.14 -25.01 -9.13
CA PHE A 120 -9.38 -25.77 -9.36
C PHE A 120 -9.63 -26.86 -8.32
N ASP A 121 -8.71 -27.12 -7.44
CA ASP A 121 -8.78 -28.21 -6.49
C ASP A 121 -8.93 -27.70 -5.04
N ARG A 122 -9.37 -28.61 -4.16
CA ARG A 122 -9.41 -28.31 -2.74
C ARG A 122 -7.98 -28.32 -2.18
N ASP A 123 -7.53 -27.15 -1.72
CA ASP A 123 -6.19 -26.94 -1.18
C ASP A 123 -6.27 -26.15 0.14
N PRO A 124 -6.56 -26.84 1.27
CA PRO A 124 -6.83 -26.17 2.53
C PRO A 124 -5.54 -25.70 3.21
N ILE A 125 -5.58 -24.55 3.89
CA ILE A 125 -4.55 -24.16 4.84
C ILE A 125 -4.56 -25.11 6.04
N PRO A 126 -3.42 -25.71 6.40
CA PRO A 126 -3.38 -26.70 7.46
C PRO A 126 -3.58 -26.12 8.87
N SER A 127 -3.29 -24.83 9.08
CA SER A 127 -3.44 -24.16 10.37
C SER A 127 -3.55 -22.65 10.20
N TYR A 128 -4.47 -22.02 10.94
CA TYR A 128 -4.60 -20.57 11.08
C TYR A 128 -4.09 -20.07 12.45
N ALA A 129 -3.09 -20.74 13.02
CA ALA A 129 -2.49 -20.28 14.28
C ALA A 129 -1.86 -18.89 14.12
N ALA A 130 -2.27 -17.96 15.00
CA ALA A 130 -1.77 -16.59 15.00
C ALA A 130 -0.24 -16.57 15.23
N ASN A 131 0.43 -15.65 14.53
CA ASN A 131 1.88 -15.46 14.59
C ASN A 131 2.25 -13.97 14.31
N SER A 132 3.53 -13.68 14.05
CA SER A 132 4.01 -12.33 13.75
C SER A 132 3.33 -11.69 12.53
N PHE A 133 2.95 -12.46 11.50
CA PHE A 133 2.21 -11.94 10.34
C PHE A 133 0.79 -11.52 10.74
N THR A 134 0.14 -12.30 11.62
CA THR A 134 -1.18 -11.92 12.18
C THR A 134 -1.10 -10.59 12.91
N ASP A 135 -0.06 -10.37 13.71
CA ASP A 135 0.15 -9.11 14.41
C ASP A 135 0.48 -7.97 13.45
N PHE A 136 1.26 -8.23 12.42
CA PHE A 136 1.58 -7.26 11.36
C PHE A 136 0.31 -6.78 10.64
N TYR A 137 -0.49 -7.68 10.09
CA TYR A 137 -1.72 -7.31 9.38
C TYR A 137 -2.78 -6.69 10.31
N ARG A 138 -2.84 -7.11 11.59
CA ARG A 138 -3.68 -6.46 12.59
C ARG A 138 -3.28 -4.99 12.82
N ARG A 139 -1.97 -4.69 12.85
CA ARG A 139 -1.47 -3.31 12.96
C ARG A 139 -1.82 -2.50 11.72
N LEU A 140 -1.66 -3.04 10.52
CA LEU A 140 -2.03 -2.36 9.27
C LEU A 140 -3.53 -2.07 9.19
N ALA A 141 -4.37 -3.04 9.57
CA ALA A 141 -5.81 -2.83 9.64
C ALA A 141 -6.17 -1.75 10.68
N GLY A 142 -5.55 -1.81 11.87
CA GLY A 142 -5.71 -0.80 12.92
C GLY A 142 -5.27 0.59 12.48
N LEU A 143 -4.12 0.69 11.81
CA LEU A 143 -3.64 1.93 11.22
C LEU A 143 -4.69 2.54 10.28
N ARG A 144 -5.24 1.74 9.37
CA ARG A 144 -6.22 2.22 8.40
C ARG A 144 -7.54 2.64 9.06
N HIS A 145 -8.05 1.85 10.00
CA HIS A 145 -9.29 2.16 10.73
C HIS A 145 -9.18 3.42 11.58
N ALA A 146 -8.02 3.66 12.18
CA ALA A 146 -7.80 4.81 13.05
C ALA A 146 -7.53 6.12 12.29
N ASN A 147 -7.22 6.06 10.99
CA ASN A 147 -6.77 7.22 10.22
C ASN A 147 -7.65 7.50 9.00
N PRO A 148 -8.62 8.43 9.11
CA PRO A 148 -9.46 8.86 7.99
C PRO A 148 -8.66 9.30 6.73
N ALA A 149 -7.43 9.82 6.91
CA ALA A 149 -6.55 10.13 5.80
C ALA A 149 -6.28 8.93 4.88
N LEU A 150 -6.37 7.70 5.41
CA LEU A 150 -6.14 6.45 4.65
C LEU A 150 -7.42 5.85 4.07
N ALA A 151 -8.58 6.49 4.20
CA ALA A 151 -9.80 5.97 3.61
C ALA A 151 -9.65 5.75 2.08
N ALA A 152 -10.45 4.82 1.53
CA ALA A 152 -10.48 4.55 0.10
C ALA A 152 -11.25 5.61 -0.67
N GLY A 153 -11.03 5.69 -1.98
CA GLY A 153 -11.71 6.64 -2.86
C GLY A 153 -11.52 8.09 -2.43
N GLU A 154 -12.53 8.90 -2.62
CA GLU A 154 -12.52 10.34 -2.32
C GLU A 154 -12.58 10.70 -0.82
N ALA A 155 -12.97 9.74 0.02
CA ALA A 155 -13.04 9.95 1.47
C ALA A 155 -11.66 10.09 2.13
N GLY A 156 -10.61 9.57 1.51
CA GLY A 156 -9.23 9.65 1.98
C GLY A 156 -8.49 10.90 1.51
N GLY A 157 -7.30 11.11 2.08
CA GLY A 157 -6.39 12.17 1.65
C GLY A 157 -5.67 11.79 0.35
N GLU A 158 -5.53 12.74 -0.56
CA GLU A 158 -4.67 12.60 -1.73
C GLU A 158 -3.19 12.52 -1.32
N MET A 159 -2.36 11.99 -2.18
CA MET A 159 -0.92 11.98 -2.00
C MET A 159 -0.33 13.37 -2.24
N VAL A 160 0.36 13.90 -1.25
CA VAL A 160 1.22 15.08 -1.39
C VAL A 160 2.66 14.62 -1.21
N GLU A 161 3.44 14.70 -2.26
CA GLU A 161 4.84 14.28 -2.20
C GLU A 161 5.67 15.17 -1.28
N ILE A 162 6.60 14.54 -0.59
CA ILE A 162 7.70 15.19 0.14
C ILE A 162 8.94 15.04 -0.71
N ARG A 163 9.61 16.17 -1.02
CA ARG A 163 10.84 16.17 -1.80
C ARG A 163 11.96 15.44 -1.04
N ASN A 164 12.67 14.57 -1.75
CA ASN A 164 13.80 13.82 -1.22
C ASN A 164 14.98 13.76 -2.22
N ASN A 165 16.13 13.24 -1.77
CA ASN A 165 17.37 13.14 -2.55
C ASN A 165 17.51 11.83 -3.35
N ALA A 166 16.59 10.87 -3.20
CA ALA A 166 16.73 9.51 -3.74
C ALA A 166 15.43 9.02 -4.42
N GLU A 167 14.86 9.84 -5.30
CA GLU A 167 13.55 9.60 -5.94
C GLU A 167 13.41 8.26 -6.66
N ASP A 168 14.53 7.67 -7.10
CA ASP A 168 14.56 6.35 -7.74
C ASP A 168 14.37 5.17 -6.77
N CYS A 169 14.56 5.41 -5.47
CA CYS A 169 14.53 4.40 -4.40
C CYS A 169 13.54 4.73 -3.28
N LEU A 170 13.40 6.03 -2.99
CA LEU A 170 12.68 6.54 -1.84
C LEU A 170 11.36 7.16 -2.25
N MET A 171 10.27 6.67 -1.70
CA MET A 171 8.95 7.30 -1.80
C MET A 171 8.60 7.96 -0.47
N THR A 172 8.38 9.27 -0.50
CA THR A 172 8.02 10.08 0.67
C THR A 172 6.79 10.91 0.36
N PHE A 173 5.74 10.76 1.17
CA PHE A 173 4.50 11.50 0.95
C PHE A 173 3.67 11.67 2.23
N VAL A 174 2.73 12.60 2.15
CA VAL A 174 1.71 12.84 3.16
C VAL A 174 0.33 12.58 2.58
N ARG A 175 -0.55 12.00 3.40
CA ARG A 175 -2.01 12.02 3.19
C ARG A 175 -2.65 12.72 4.38
N GLU A 176 -3.59 13.62 4.12
CA GLU A 176 -4.25 14.39 5.18
C GLU A 176 -5.74 14.59 4.89
N VAL A 177 -6.56 14.39 5.91
CA VAL A 177 -7.99 14.70 5.90
C VAL A 177 -8.40 15.27 7.26
N LYS A 178 -8.96 16.50 7.25
CA LYS A 178 -9.53 17.16 8.44
C LYS A 178 -8.58 17.17 9.66
N GLY A 179 -7.29 17.35 9.40
CA GLY A 179 -6.26 17.40 10.45
C GLY A 179 -5.71 16.04 10.88
N ASN A 180 -6.33 14.92 10.47
CA ASN A 180 -5.68 13.61 10.57
C ASN A 180 -4.65 13.47 9.46
N ARG A 181 -3.44 13.13 9.83
CA ARG A 181 -2.29 13.12 8.91
C ARG A 181 -1.50 11.84 9.03
N VAL A 182 -1.14 11.27 7.89
CA VAL A 182 -0.25 10.11 7.78
C VAL A 182 0.91 10.49 6.87
N VAL A 183 2.13 10.34 7.37
CA VAL A 183 3.38 10.52 6.61
C VAL A 183 3.98 9.14 6.36
N ALA A 184 4.26 8.84 5.11
CA ALA A 184 4.95 7.62 4.69
C ALA A 184 6.34 7.96 4.17
N VAL A 185 7.37 7.27 4.69
CA VAL A 185 8.75 7.31 4.24
C VAL A 185 9.16 5.88 3.95
N MET A 186 9.42 5.54 2.68
CA MET A 186 9.55 4.15 2.24
C MET A 186 10.74 3.97 1.32
N ASN A 187 11.77 3.25 1.78
CA ASN A 187 12.87 2.80 0.93
C ASN A 187 12.43 1.55 0.16
N LEU A 188 11.91 1.75 -1.03
CA LEU A 188 11.43 0.69 -1.93
C LEU A 188 12.57 0.12 -2.80
N SER A 189 13.74 -0.11 -2.18
CA SER A 189 14.91 -0.65 -2.87
C SER A 189 15.66 -1.68 -2.02
N PRO A 190 16.46 -2.57 -2.64
CA PRO A 190 17.31 -3.53 -1.94
C PRO A 190 18.60 -2.92 -1.37
N TYR A 191 18.73 -1.60 -1.40
CA TYR A 191 19.94 -0.91 -0.95
C TYR A 191 19.70 -0.14 0.35
N ALA A 192 20.69 -0.09 1.22
CA ALA A 192 20.73 0.92 2.28
C ALA A 192 21.00 2.29 1.64
N ILE A 193 20.21 3.29 2.05
CA ILE A 193 20.32 4.66 1.53
C ILE A 193 20.45 5.66 2.68
N HIS A 194 21.15 6.75 2.42
CA HIS A 194 21.08 7.95 3.25
C HIS A 194 19.96 8.84 2.70
N ALA A 195 18.84 8.83 3.40
CA ALA A 195 17.64 9.59 3.02
C ALA A 195 17.74 11.02 3.55
N ASP A 196 17.55 11.99 2.66
CA ASP A 196 17.46 13.42 2.94
C ASP A 196 16.13 13.93 2.36
N TYR A 197 15.22 14.42 3.22
CA TYR A 197 13.90 14.87 2.79
C TYR A 197 13.35 16.04 3.59
N TYR A 198 12.50 16.85 2.95
CA TYR A 198 12.01 18.12 3.46
C TYR A 198 10.51 18.06 3.74
N THR A 199 10.14 17.90 4.99
CA THR A 199 8.75 17.80 5.44
C THR A 199 8.07 19.17 5.57
N GLY A 200 8.84 20.24 5.73
CA GLY A 200 8.33 21.61 5.77
C GLY A 200 7.20 21.82 6.79
N ILE A 201 6.03 22.16 6.28
CA ILE A 201 4.82 22.42 7.09
C ILE A 201 4.26 21.17 7.78
N TYR A 202 4.73 19.99 7.41
CA TYR A 202 4.32 18.72 8.00
C TYR A 202 5.17 18.33 9.22
N ALA A 203 6.13 19.16 9.61
CA ALA A 203 6.91 18.96 10.83
C ALA A 203 6.02 18.93 12.08
N GLY A 204 6.44 18.19 13.10
CA GLY A 204 5.72 18.12 14.38
C GLY A 204 5.88 16.80 15.11
N MET A 205 5.10 16.64 16.17
CA MET A 205 5.04 15.38 16.93
C MET A 205 4.10 14.40 16.25
N TYR A 206 4.58 13.16 16.10
CA TYR A 206 3.87 12.04 15.50
C TYR A 206 4.00 10.79 16.38
N THR A 207 3.23 9.78 16.06
CA THR A 207 3.41 8.42 16.56
C THR A 207 3.79 7.53 15.38
N ASP A 208 4.86 6.76 15.50
CA ASP A 208 5.16 5.70 14.54
C ASP A 208 4.11 4.59 14.67
N ALA A 209 3.38 4.35 13.59
CA ALA A 209 2.22 3.46 13.60
C ALA A 209 2.58 1.99 13.81
N MET A 210 3.81 1.60 13.49
CA MET A 210 4.24 0.21 13.60
C MET A 210 4.81 -0.12 14.99
N THR A 211 5.40 0.87 15.64
CA THR A 211 6.01 0.69 16.97
C THR A 211 5.20 1.28 18.11
N GLY A 212 4.31 2.23 17.82
CA GLY A 212 3.56 3.01 18.83
C GLY A 212 4.41 4.07 19.53
N VAL A 213 5.64 4.29 19.11
CA VAL A 213 6.56 5.24 19.74
C VAL A 213 6.33 6.65 19.22
N ALA A 214 6.20 7.61 20.15
CA ALA A 214 6.14 9.03 19.79
C ALA A 214 7.50 9.50 19.27
N CYS A 215 7.49 10.27 18.18
CA CYS A 215 8.69 10.82 17.58
C CYS A 215 8.45 12.22 17.02
N GLU A 216 9.51 13.03 16.96
CA GLU A 216 9.49 14.30 16.29
C GLU A 216 9.86 14.13 14.82
N LEU A 217 8.99 14.59 13.91
CA LEU A 217 9.32 14.77 12.51
C LEU A 217 9.76 16.22 12.29
N ARG A 218 11.04 16.41 12.01
CA ARG A 218 11.61 17.74 11.78
C ARG A 218 11.27 18.24 10.38
N GLY A 219 11.37 19.56 10.16
CA GLY A 219 11.15 20.18 8.84
C GLY A 219 12.13 19.74 7.75
N HIS A 220 13.33 19.31 8.17
CA HIS A 220 14.34 18.65 7.36
C HIS A 220 14.86 17.43 8.13
N VAL A 221 14.94 16.30 7.47
CA VAL A 221 15.33 15.01 8.06
C VAL A 221 16.43 14.38 7.21
N GLU A 222 17.49 13.96 7.89
CA GLU A 222 18.55 13.10 7.36
C GLU A 222 18.56 11.82 8.21
N GLU A 223 18.43 10.66 7.58
CA GLU A 223 18.46 9.37 8.26
C GLU A 223 18.94 8.23 7.36
N ASP A 224 19.61 7.25 7.96
CA ASP A 224 19.98 6.03 7.25
C ASP A 224 18.80 5.06 7.23
N MET A 225 18.42 4.60 6.06
CA MET A 225 17.35 3.63 5.87
C MET A 225 17.92 2.32 5.35
N ALA A 226 17.56 1.23 6.02
CA ALA A 226 17.89 -0.12 5.57
C ALA A 226 17.16 -0.47 4.26
N PRO A 227 17.59 -1.50 3.51
CA PRO A 227 16.84 -2.05 2.40
C PRO A 227 15.41 -2.37 2.78
N TRP A 228 14.44 -2.04 1.92
CA TRP A 228 13.01 -2.37 2.10
C TRP A 228 12.42 -1.91 3.45
N SER A 229 12.97 -0.83 4.02
CA SER A 229 12.51 -0.28 5.30
C SER A 229 11.56 0.89 5.10
N TYR A 230 10.75 1.14 6.13
CA TYR A 230 9.73 2.19 6.07
C TYR A 230 9.46 2.80 7.45
N ARG A 231 8.89 4.00 7.44
CA ARG A 231 8.28 4.66 8.59
C ARG A 231 6.90 5.15 8.20
N ILE A 232 5.90 4.83 9.01
CA ILE A 232 4.54 5.33 8.84
C ILE A 232 4.18 6.10 10.11
N LEU A 233 4.09 7.41 9.96
CA LEU A 233 3.90 8.34 11.07
C LEU A 233 2.50 8.91 11.05
N THR A 234 1.80 8.88 12.20
CA THR A 234 0.41 9.33 12.32
C THR A 234 0.26 10.47 13.31
N ARG A 235 -0.66 11.38 13.02
CA ARG A 235 -1.00 12.51 13.88
C ARG A 235 -2.47 12.89 13.73
#